data_cbf854046eab54d43bab167a7f92eb4c
#
_entry.id   cbf854046eab54d43bab167a7f92eb4c
#
_cell.length_a   1.000
_cell.length_b   1.000
_cell.length_c   1.000
_cell.angle_alpha   90.00
_cell.angle_beta   90.00
_cell.angle_gamma   90.00
#
_symmetry.space_group_name_H-M   'P 1'
#
loop_
_entity.id
_entity.type
_entity.pdbx_description
1 polymer ?
#
loop_
_entity_poly.entity_id
_entity_poly.type
_entity_poly.pdbx_seq_one_letter_code
_entity_poly.pdbx_strand_id
1 'polypeptide(L)'
;HRSDAEASSGKKRDIVLLGCFRAGEAFLAGVARERPELRQRILVVDYNTAMRAKLEDMGFKWVYGDLAHTQTLHHLGIESASLIICSISDTFLKGTTNRKLLTHLKHLAPNARFIMTADDSAAAKHLRDAGAHEAVNPSTLTGGHMLRLVGEAADDLKPA
;
A
#
# COMPACT_ATOMS: atom_id res chain seq x y z
N HIS A 1 -38.36 25.59 2.10
CA HIS A 1 -37.74 24.27 1.88
C HIS A 1 -36.34 24.49 1.36
N ARG A 2 -35.38 24.56 2.26
CA ARG A 2 -33.98 24.37 1.93
C ARG A 2 -33.70 22.89 2.12
N SER A 3 -33.38 22.23 1.04
CA SER A 3 -33.02 20.84 0.99
C SER A 3 -31.72 20.59 1.73
N ASP A 4 -31.75 19.65 2.64
CA ASP A 4 -30.63 19.06 3.38
C ASP A 4 -29.69 18.30 2.42
N ALA A 5 -28.86 19.02 1.70
CA ALA A 5 -27.83 18.50 0.78
C ALA A 5 -26.43 18.99 1.15
N GLU A 6 -26.19 19.28 2.43
CA GLU A 6 -24.88 19.70 2.92
C GLU A 6 -24.52 18.96 4.21
N ALA A 7 -24.20 17.70 4.13
CA ALA A 7 -23.47 17.02 5.20
C ALA A 7 -22.84 15.71 4.74
N SER A 8 -22.03 15.77 3.69
CA SER A 8 -20.96 14.78 3.56
C SER A 8 -19.73 15.49 2.99
N SER A 9 -19.16 16.40 3.76
CA SER A 9 -17.75 16.70 3.60
C SER A 9 -16.99 15.45 4.01
N GLY A 10 -17.00 14.46 3.13
CA GLY A 10 -16.22 13.25 3.30
C GLY A 10 -14.78 13.67 3.52
N LYS A 11 -14.21 13.33 4.67
CA LYS A 11 -12.79 13.54 4.92
C LYS A 11 -12.03 13.06 3.71
N LYS A 12 -11.20 13.92 3.15
CA LYS A 12 -10.37 13.62 1.98
C LYS A 12 -9.57 12.35 2.24
N ARG A 13 -9.62 11.39 1.29
CA ARG A 13 -8.81 10.18 1.34
C ARG A 13 -7.47 10.48 0.70
N ASP A 14 -6.51 10.81 1.53
CA ASP A 14 -5.19 11.27 1.12
C ASP A 14 -4.10 10.18 1.19
N ILE A 15 -4.46 8.99 1.67
CA ILE A 15 -3.60 7.82 1.68
C ILE A 15 -4.15 6.82 0.67
N VAL A 16 -3.35 6.46 -0.32
CA VAL A 16 -3.77 5.55 -1.39
C VAL A 16 -2.93 4.28 -1.34
N LEU A 17 -3.60 3.15 -1.19
CA LEU A 17 -2.99 1.83 -1.31
C LEU A 17 -3.25 1.27 -2.71
N LEU A 18 -2.20 1.14 -3.49
CA LEU A 18 -2.24 0.57 -4.83
C LEU A 18 -1.92 -0.91 -4.80
N GLY A 19 -2.90 -1.72 -5.12
CA GLY A 19 -2.83 -3.16 -5.04
C GLY A 19 -2.99 -3.66 -3.60
N CYS A 20 -3.81 -4.67 -3.42
CA CYS A 20 -4.06 -5.29 -2.12
C CYS A 20 -3.90 -6.80 -2.25
N PHE A 21 -2.78 -7.30 -1.78
CA PHE A 21 -2.47 -8.71 -1.68
C PHE A 21 -1.94 -9.00 -0.28
N ARG A 22 -1.05 -9.94 -0.08
CA ARG A 22 -0.59 -10.39 1.25
C ARG A 22 -0.13 -9.25 2.17
N ALA A 23 0.83 -8.44 1.70
CA ALA A 23 1.35 -7.32 2.50
C ALA A 23 0.30 -6.22 2.69
N GLY A 24 -0.46 -5.90 1.64
CA GLY A 24 -1.54 -4.91 1.72
C GLY A 24 -2.66 -5.34 2.66
N GLU A 25 -3.07 -6.60 2.63
CA GLU A 25 -4.06 -7.13 3.57
C GLU A 25 -3.57 -7.07 5.03
N ALA A 26 -2.32 -7.46 5.27
CA ALA A 26 -1.71 -7.38 6.60
C ALA A 26 -1.63 -5.93 7.10
N PHE A 27 -1.28 -4.99 6.21
CA PHE A 27 -1.28 -3.57 6.51
C PHE A 27 -2.67 -3.07 6.92
N LEU A 28 -3.70 -3.38 6.13
CA LEU A 28 -5.07 -2.95 6.43
C LEU A 28 -5.61 -3.59 7.71
N ALA A 29 -5.31 -4.85 7.96
CA ALA A 29 -5.65 -5.51 9.23
C ALA A 29 -4.97 -4.82 10.43
N GLY A 30 -3.72 -4.43 10.28
CA GLY A 30 -2.99 -3.64 11.29
C GLY A 30 -3.62 -2.27 11.53
N VAL A 31 -4.03 -1.58 10.47
CA VAL A 31 -4.76 -0.32 10.59
C VAL A 31 -6.06 -0.50 11.35
N ALA A 32 -6.86 -1.50 10.99
CA ALA A 32 -8.14 -1.77 11.66
C ALA A 32 -7.96 -2.06 13.15
N ARG A 33 -6.89 -2.72 13.55
CA ARG A 33 -6.59 -3.10 14.93
C ARG A 33 -5.96 -1.97 15.74
N GLU A 34 -4.99 -1.25 15.18
CA GLU A 34 -4.12 -0.33 15.93
C GLU A 34 -4.39 1.15 15.65
N ARG A 35 -4.83 1.47 14.45
CA ARG A 35 -5.08 2.85 14.01
C ARG A 35 -6.40 2.97 13.23
N PRO A 36 -7.53 2.57 13.84
CA PRO A 36 -8.83 2.51 13.14
C PRO A 36 -9.28 3.85 12.56
N GLU A 37 -8.82 4.98 13.10
CA GLU A 37 -9.10 6.32 12.59
C GLU A 37 -8.54 6.57 11.19
N LEU A 38 -7.48 5.85 10.80
CA LEU A 38 -6.89 5.98 9.47
C LEU A 38 -7.74 5.36 8.36
N ARG A 39 -8.67 4.47 8.70
CA ARG A 39 -9.55 3.83 7.70
C ARG A 39 -10.24 4.83 6.78
N GLN A 40 -10.69 5.93 7.33
CA GLN A 40 -11.40 6.98 6.57
C GLN A 40 -10.49 7.80 5.64
N ARG A 41 -9.18 7.73 5.85
CA ARG A 41 -8.19 8.41 5.03
C ARG A 41 -7.64 7.51 3.92
N ILE A 42 -7.88 6.22 3.96
CA ILE A 42 -7.31 5.24 3.04
C ILE A 42 -8.28 4.93 1.91
N LEU A 43 -7.78 5.04 0.69
CA LEU A 43 -8.41 4.54 -0.53
C LEU A 43 -7.64 3.33 -1.02
N VAL A 44 -8.30 2.19 -1.16
CA VAL A 44 -7.71 0.98 -1.72
C VAL A 44 -8.07 0.88 -3.20
N VAL A 45 -7.06 0.78 -4.05
CA VAL A 45 -7.21 0.61 -5.50
C VAL A 45 -6.71 -0.77 -5.88
N ASP A 46 -7.58 -1.59 -6.42
CA ASP A 46 -7.24 -2.95 -6.85
C ASP A 46 -8.13 -3.38 -8.03
N TYR A 47 -7.63 -4.29 -8.84
CA TYR A 47 -8.44 -4.90 -9.90
C TYR A 47 -9.21 -6.14 -9.43
N ASN A 48 -8.85 -6.71 -8.28
CA ASN A 48 -9.50 -7.91 -7.73
C ASN A 48 -10.80 -7.54 -7.01
N THR A 49 -11.92 -7.66 -7.72
CA THR A 49 -13.25 -7.33 -7.19
C THR A 49 -13.69 -8.23 -6.03
N ALA A 50 -13.09 -9.41 -5.88
CA ALA A 50 -13.41 -10.31 -4.78
C ALA A 50 -13.02 -9.77 -3.41
N MET A 51 -12.08 -8.84 -3.35
CA MET A 51 -11.65 -8.20 -2.10
C MET A 51 -12.59 -7.10 -1.61
N ARG A 52 -13.43 -6.57 -2.48
CA ARG A 52 -14.26 -5.40 -2.20
C ARG A 52 -15.14 -5.58 -0.95
N ALA A 53 -15.94 -6.62 -0.92
CA ALA A 53 -16.88 -6.83 0.18
C ALA A 53 -16.16 -6.97 1.53
N LYS A 54 -15.07 -7.74 1.57
CA LYS A 54 -14.26 -7.92 2.76
C LYS A 54 -13.69 -6.60 3.27
N LEU A 55 -13.12 -5.79 2.38
CA LEU A 55 -12.49 -4.52 2.76
C LEU A 55 -13.53 -3.48 3.17
N GLU A 56 -14.67 -3.42 2.50
CA GLU A 56 -15.77 -2.54 2.90
C GLU A 56 -16.33 -2.92 4.27
N ASP A 57 -16.47 -4.21 4.58
CA ASP A 57 -16.87 -4.70 5.90
C ASP A 57 -15.86 -4.30 7.01
N MET A 58 -14.58 -4.21 6.66
CA MET A 58 -13.54 -3.73 7.57
C MET A 58 -13.51 -2.21 7.71
N GLY A 59 -14.34 -1.48 6.97
CA GLY A 59 -14.45 -0.03 7.02
C GLY A 59 -13.54 0.73 6.06
N PHE A 60 -12.98 0.05 5.06
CA PHE A 60 -12.15 0.68 4.02
C PHE A 60 -12.97 0.99 2.77
N LYS A 61 -12.56 2.01 2.04
CA LYS A 61 -13.07 2.27 0.71
C LYS A 61 -12.23 1.56 -0.32
N TRP A 62 -12.89 0.76 -1.15
CA TRP A 62 -12.29 0.06 -2.28
C TRP A 62 -12.81 0.63 -3.59
N VAL A 63 -11.92 0.84 -4.55
CA VAL A 63 -12.27 1.19 -5.93
C VAL A 63 -11.52 0.30 -6.90
N TYR A 64 -12.14 0.03 -8.04
CA TYR A 64 -11.50 -0.69 -9.12
C TYR A 64 -10.42 0.16 -9.79
N GLY A 65 -9.27 -0.44 -10.02
CA GLY A 65 -8.20 0.16 -10.83
C GLY A 65 -7.20 -0.91 -11.24
N ASP A 66 -6.75 -0.81 -12.49
CA ASP A 66 -5.70 -1.67 -13.03
C ASP A 66 -4.39 -0.87 -13.05
N LEU A 67 -3.41 -1.33 -12.28
CA LEU A 67 -2.12 -0.65 -12.16
C LEU A 67 -1.30 -0.64 -13.44
N ALA A 68 -1.60 -1.54 -14.39
CA ALA A 68 -0.99 -1.55 -15.72
C ALA A 68 -1.57 -0.46 -16.64
N HIS A 69 -2.75 0.04 -16.33
CA HIS A 69 -3.46 1.06 -17.12
C HIS A 69 -3.52 2.37 -16.34
N THR A 70 -2.45 3.12 -16.43
CA THR A 70 -2.25 4.35 -15.64
C THR A 70 -3.31 5.43 -15.88
N GLN A 71 -3.98 5.42 -17.04
CA GLN A 71 -5.09 6.35 -17.30
C GLN A 71 -6.24 6.17 -16.31
N THR A 72 -6.47 4.95 -15.82
CA THR A 72 -7.51 4.71 -14.81
C THR A 72 -7.19 5.40 -13.49
N LEU A 73 -5.92 5.58 -13.18
CA LEU A 73 -5.47 6.24 -11.96
C LEU A 73 -5.76 7.75 -11.97
N HIS A 74 -5.76 8.39 -13.14
CA HIS A 74 -6.11 9.79 -13.27
C HIS A 74 -7.54 10.13 -12.84
N HIS A 75 -8.47 9.19 -13.02
CA HIS A 75 -9.87 9.39 -12.66
C HIS A 75 -10.16 9.19 -11.17
N LEU A 76 -9.18 8.72 -10.41
CA LEU A 76 -9.34 8.40 -8.98
C LEU A 76 -8.93 9.53 -8.04
N GLY A 77 -8.49 10.67 -8.56
CA GLY A 77 -8.06 11.82 -7.76
C GLY A 77 -6.75 11.60 -7.01
N ILE A 78 -5.88 10.72 -7.52
CA ILE A 78 -4.60 10.36 -6.89
C ILE A 78 -3.63 11.54 -6.82
N GLU A 79 -3.76 12.52 -7.71
CA GLU A 79 -2.92 13.71 -7.76
C GLU A 79 -2.95 14.53 -6.47
N SER A 80 -3.97 14.38 -5.66
CA SER A 80 -4.09 15.06 -4.38
C SER A 80 -3.71 14.19 -3.18
N ALA A 81 -3.19 12.99 -3.40
CA ALA A 81 -2.74 12.11 -2.32
C ALA A 81 -1.51 12.69 -1.60
N SER A 82 -1.48 12.52 -0.30
CA SER A 82 -0.32 12.84 0.53
C SER A 82 0.66 11.67 0.63
N LEU A 83 0.14 10.45 0.55
CA LEU A 83 0.91 9.22 0.68
C LEU A 83 0.36 8.16 -0.28
N ILE A 84 1.25 7.56 -1.04
CA ILE A 84 0.92 6.46 -1.95
C ILE A 84 1.77 5.25 -1.59
N ILE A 85 1.12 4.12 -1.39
CA ILE A 85 1.73 2.85 -1.02
C ILE A 85 1.50 1.85 -2.16
N CYS A 86 2.55 1.29 -2.71
CA CYS A 86 2.47 0.18 -3.67
C CYS A 86 2.88 -1.10 -2.94
N SER A 87 1.92 -1.97 -2.68
CA SER A 87 2.11 -3.13 -1.80
C SER A 87 2.27 -4.46 -2.54
N ILE A 88 2.32 -4.44 -3.87
CA ILE A 88 2.45 -5.65 -4.68
C ILE A 88 3.86 -5.76 -5.25
N SER A 89 4.48 -6.92 -5.05
CA SER A 89 5.76 -7.30 -5.63
C SER A 89 5.69 -7.35 -7.16
N ASP A 90 6.79 -7.04 -7.83
CA ASP A 90 6.90 -7.11 -9.29
C ASP A 90 6.53 -8.49 -9.84
N THR A 91 6.79 -9.55 -9.08
CA THR A 91 6.43 -10.92 -9.44
C THR A 91 4.93 -11.08 -9.69
N PHE A 92 4.09 -10.33 -8.97
CA PHE A 92 2.63 -10.40 -9.07
C PHE A 92 2.03 -9.26 -9.88
N LEU A 93 2.80 -8.25 -10.25
CA LEU A 93 2.35 -7.20 -11.16
C LEU A 93 2.36 -7.72 -12.60
N LYS A 94 1.24 -7.52 -13.29
CA LYS A 94 1.09 -7.87 -14.71
C LYS A 94 1.06 -6.59 -15.54
N GLY A 95 1.90 -6.54 -16.57
CA GLY A 95 1.94 -5.43 -17.51
C GLY A 95 2.62 -4.15 -17.00
N THR A 96 3.21 -4.19 -15.81
CA THR A 96 3.97 -3.06 -15.23
C THR A 96 4.97 -3.56 -14.19
N THR A 97 5.78 -2.64 -13.66
CA THR A 97 6.68 -2.88 -12.53
C THR A 97 6.54 -1.76 -11.52
N ASN A 98 6.99 -1.98 -10.29
CA ASN A 98 7.00 -0.92 -9.27
C ASN A 98 7.81 0.30 -9.70
N ARG A 99 8.91 0.10 -10.44
CA ARG A 99 9.72 1.20 -10.97
C ARG A 99 8.95 2.04 -12.00
N LYS A 100 8.25 1.40 -12.92
CA LYS A 100 7.41 2.09 -13.91
C LYS A 100 6.25 2.82 -13.24
N LEU A 101 5.60 2.18 -12.28
CA LEU A 101 4.55 2.81 -11.47
C LEU A 101 5.07 4.04 -10.74
N LEU A 102 6.21 3.93 -10.06
CA LEU A 102 6.80 5.06 -9.33
C LEU A 102 7.06 6.25 -10.27
N THR A 103 7.67 6.01 -11.41
CA THR A 103 7.95 7.05 -12.39
C THR A 103 6.67 7.76 -12.83
N HIS A 104 5.63 6.99 -13.14
CA HIS A 104 4.34 7.54 -13.55
C HIS A 104 3.64 8.30 -12.42
N LEU A 105 3.60 7.70 -11.23
CA LEU A 105 2.95 8.30 -10.06
C LEU A 105 3.62 9.60 -9.60
N LYS A 106 4.92 9.73 -9.75
CA LYS A 106 5.65 10.97 -9.44
C LYS A 106 5.22 12.12 -10.37
N HIS A 107 4.92 11.83 -11.63
CA HIS A 107 4.35 12.83 -12.53
C HIS A 107 2.91 13.17 -12.18
N LEU A 108 2.13 12.18 -11.79
CA LEU A 108 0.72 12.36 -11.47
C LEU A 108 0.50 13.06 -10.13
N ALA A 109 1.28 12.69 -9.12
CA ALA A 109 1.19 13.18 -7.74
C ALA A 109 2.56 13.63 -7.23
N PRO A 110 3.09 14.76 -7.74
CA PRO A 110 4.48 15.17 -7.43
C PRO A 110 4.69 15.53 -5.96
N ASN A 111 3.64 15.84 -5.22
CA ASN A 111 3.73 16.21 -3.80
C ASN A 111 3.50 15.03 -2.84
N ALA A 112 3.15 13.85 -3.37
CA ALA A 112 2.95 12.67 -2.54
C ALA A 112 4.28 12.08 -2.05
N ARG A 113 4.24 11.42 -0.90
CA ARG A 113 5.29 10.51 -0.46
C ARG A 113 4.99 9.12 -0.99
N PHE A 114 6.04 8.34 -1.27
CA PHE A 114 5.91 7.02 -1.87
C PHE A 114 6.56 5.96 -1.01
N ILE A 115 5.78 4.94 -0.66
CA ILE A 115 6.26 3.70 -0.05
C ILE A 115 6.08 2.59 -1.09
N MET A 116 7.17 1.97 -1.49
CA MET A 116 7.16 0.95 -2.54
C MET A 116 7.60 -0.40 -1.98
N THR A 117 7.05 -1.47 -2.51
CA THR A 117 7.50 -2.83 -2.20
C THR A 117 8.59 -3.25 -3.19
N ALA A 118 9.65 -3.84 -2.67
CA ALA A 118 10.78 -4.36 -3.45
C ALA A 118 10.97 -5.84 -3.20
N ASP A 119 11.37 -6.59 -4.24
CA ASP A 119 11.57 -8.05 -4.15
C ASP A 119 12.90 -8.42 -3.49
N ASP A 120 13.90 -7.56 -3.62
CA ASP A 120 15.22 -7.74 -3.04
C ASP A 120 15.89 -6.40 -2.70
N SER A 121 17.06 -6.46 -2.09
CA SER A 121 17.80 -5.26 -1.67
C SER A 121 18.26 -4.39 -2.83
N ALA A 122 18.59 -4.98 -3.97
CA ALA A 122 18.99 -4.22 -5.17
C ALA A 122 17.79 -3.46 -5.75
N ALA A 123 16.64 -4.10 -5.85
CA ALA A 123 15.39 -3.46 -6.27
C ALA A 123 14.98 -2.34 -5.32
N ALA A 124 15.11 -2.55 -4.01
CA ALA A 124 14.83 -1.52 -2.99
C ALA A 124 15.74 -0.28 -3.19
N LYS A 125 17.02 -0.49 -3.43
CA LYS A 125 17.95 0.59 -3.71
C LYS A 125 17.57 1.36 -4.99
N HIS A 126 17.23 0.64 -6.06
CA HIS A 126 16.80 1.26 -7.32
C HIS A 126 15.53 2.11 -7.15
N LEU A 127 14.58 1.64 -6.35
CA LEU A 127 13.36 2.40 -6.08
C LEU A 127 13.65 3.66 -5.27
N ARG A 128 14.51 3.58 -4.26
CA ARG A 128 14.93 4.77 -3.49
C ARG A 128 15.66 5.76 -4.37
N ASP A 129 16.58 5.29 -5.21
CA ASP A 129 17.33 6.14 -6.16
C ASP A 129 16.38 6.80 -7.18
N ALA A 130 15.29 6.13 -7.54
CA ALA A 130 14.26 6.65 -8.44
C ALA A 130 13.26 7.60 -7.75
N GLY A 131 13.36 7.79 -6.43
CA GLY A 131 12.58 8.76 -5.68
C GLY A 131 11.52 8.19 -4.75
N ALA A 132 11.49 6.89 -4.49
CA ALA A 132 10.71 6.34 -3.40
C ALA A 132 11.25 6.84 -2.06
N HIS A 133 10.37 7.27 -1.17
CA HIS A 133 10.75 7.71 0.16
C HIS A 133 11.13 6.52 1.04
N GLU A 134 10.42 5.41 0.86
CA GLU A 134 10.72 4.13 1.48
C GLU A 134 10.56 3.00 0.46
N ALA A 135 11.44 2.02 0.54
CA ALA A 135 11.32 0.77 -0.22
C ALA A 135 11.36 -0.39 0.75
N VAL A 136 10.27 -1.14 0.82
CA VAL A 136 10.07 -2.22 1.78
C VAL A 136 10.36 -3.54 1.10
N ASN A 137 11.30 -4.31 1.65
CA ASN A 137 11.55 -5.69 1.26
C ASN A 137 10.93 -6.63 2.30
N PRO A 138 9.79 -7.27 2.00
CA PRO A 138 9.09 -8.14 2.96
C PRO A 138 9.95 -9.31 3.43
N SER A 139 10.78 -9.88 2.55
CA SER A 139 11.67 -11.00 2.92
C SER A 139 12.71 -10.60 3.95
N THR A 140 13.28 -9.40 3.84
CA THR A 140 14.24 -8.88 4.83
C THR A 140 13.57 -8.66 6.19
N LEU A 141 12.36 -8.12 6.21
CA LEU A 141 11.60 -7.93 7.45
C LEU A 141 11.27 -9.27 8.10
N THR A 142 10.79 -10.22 7.32
CA THR A 142 10.46 -11.56 7.80
C THR A 142 11.70 -12.28 8.33
N GLY A 143 12.81 -12.25 7.59
CA GLY A 143 14.09 -12.84 8.01
C GLY A 143 14.63 -12.21 9.30
N GLY A 144 14.54 -10.90 9.43
CA GLY A 144 14.91 -10.18 10.64
C GLY A 144 14.07 -10.59 11.86
N HIS A 145 12.77 -10.77 11.67
CA HIS A 145 11.88 -11.24 12.72
C HIS A 145 12.20 -12.68 13.13
N MET A 146 12.40 -13.57 12.15
CA MET A 146 12.83 -14.96 12.42
C MET A 146 14.15 -15.01 13.19
N LEU A 147 15.12 -14.16 12.82
CA LEU A 147 16.39 -14.07 13.53
C LEU A 147 16.21 -13.70 15.01
N ARG A 148 15.34 -12.75 15.30
CA ARG A 148 15.02 -12.39 16.70
C ARG A 148 14.40 -13.55 17.46
N LEU A 149 13.44 -14.25 16.86
CA LEU A 149 12.80 -15.41 17.48
C LEU A 149 13.79 -16.55 17.76
N VAL A 150 14.67 -16.82 16.79
CA VAL A 150 15.73 -17.83 16.95
C VAL A 150 16.72 -17.40 18.03
N GLY A 151 17.13 -16.13 18.08
CA GLY A 151 18.04 -15.63 19.11
C GLY A 151 17.47 -15.78 20.51
N GLU A 152 16.20 -15.41 20.70
CA GLU A 152 15.50 -15.60 21.97
C GLU A 152 15.42 -17.09 22.39
N ALA A 153 15.06 -17.97 21.45
CA ALA A 153 14.97 -19.40 21.69
C ALA A 153 16.34 -20.03 21.96
N ALA A 154 17.39 -19.58 21.26
CA ALA A 154 18.74 -20.12 21.39
C ALA A 154 19.33 -19.90 22.82
N ASP A 155 18.96 -18.81 23.49
CA ASP A 155 19.38 -18.55 24.87
C ASP A 155 18.80 -19.58 25.84
N ASP A 156 17.63 -20.15 25.52
CA ASP A 156 16.95 -21.17 26.32
C ASP A 156 17.31 -22.61 25.91
N LEU A 157 17.91 -22.79 24.71
CA LEU A 157 18.28 -24.12 24.21
C LEU A 157 19.63 -24.55 24.75
N LYS A 158 19.69 -25.79 25.25
CA LYS A 158 20.97 -26.39 25.67
C LYS A 158 21.76 -26.81 24.43
N PRO A 159 23.10 -26.55 24.39
CA PRO A 159 23.95 -27.06 23.32
C PRO A 159 23.86 -28.59 23.24
N ALA A 160 23.88 -29.12 22.01
CA ALA A 160 23.88 -30.56 21.77
C ALA A 160 25.21 -31.21 22.20
#